data_4049268c1cfd3941843be257079b567a
#
_entry.id   4049268c1cfd3941843be257079b567a
#
_cell.length_a   1.000
_cell.length_b   1.000
_cell.length_c   1.000
_cell.angle_alpha   90.00
_cell.angle_beta   90.00
_cell.angle_gamma   90.00
#
_symmetry.space_group_name_H-M   'P 1'
#
loop_
_entity.id
_entity.type
_entity.pdbx_description
1 polymer ?
#
loop_
_entity_poly.entity_id
_entity_poly.type
_entity_poly.pdbx_seq_one_letter_code
_entity_poly.pdbx_strand_id
1 'polypeptide(L)'
;MFSFDIAPIWDKIAHIQSSCEAALKLSEPGVAPLDPARDVEVLHPKMHPPKKGFSSAEGQARMLHDLANIELQAMELGLRTLVEFPSAPVGFREELLAVTVNESEHLAMCLEGIEALGFKWGQWPVHNGLWRATDVEDNILDRILIVHRYLEGSGLDAGDTLIRRLEGTEGKFTIQKIVKQINYEEIGHVDFGSRWYREICESKQIDWASDFPARMDSLRTRLPKRLEPINRDLRRKAGFTEAEIIYQEELRLDFLKPTLDAQKKA
;
A
#
# COMPACT_ATOMS: atom_id res chain seq x y z
N MET A 1 14.85 -12.59 13.91
CA MET A 1 15.11 -11.89 12.63
C MET A 1 13.80 -11.97 11.86
N PHE A 2 13.24 -10.85 11.47
CA PHE A 2 12.00 -10.76 10.69
C PHE A 2 12.30 -10.57 9.20
N SER A 3 11.29 -10.80 8.35
CA SER A 3 11.45 -10.67 6.90
C SER A 3 11.95 -9.29 6.46
N PHE A 4 11.61 -8.20 7.13
CA PHE A 4 12.12 -6.86 6.79
C PHE A 4 13.63 -6.68 7.07
N ASP A 5 14.27 -7.58 7.84
CA ASP A 5 15.74 -7.59 8.07
C ASP A 5 16.51 -8.34 6.98
N ILE A 6 15.82 -9.06 6.10
CA ILE A 6 16.39 -9.87 5.01
C ILE A 6 16.49 -9.01 3.76
N ALA A 7 17.64 -8.97 3.06
CA ALA A 7 17.78 -8.17 1.85
C ALA A 7 17.21 -8.84 0.59
N PRO A 8 17.54 -10.11 0.25
CA PRO A 8 17.05 -10.73 -0.99
C PRO A 8 15.53 -10.86 -1.02
N ILE A 9 14.91 -10.38 -2.10
CA ILE A 9 13.45 -10.27 -2.19
C ILE A 9 12.73 -11.61 -2.10
N TRP A 10 13.24 -12.66 -2.76
CA TRP A 10 12.66 -14.00 -2.70
C TRP A 10 12.79 -14.63 -1.31
N ASP A 11 13.88 -14.34 -0.59
CA ASP A 11 14.06 -14.79 0.79
C ASP A 11 13.07 -14.07 1.72
N LYS A 12 12.78 -12.77 1.48
CA LYS A 12 11.73 -12.05 2.21
C LYS A 12 10.37 -12.72 2.06
N ILE A 13 9.98 -13.03 0.81
CA ILE A 13 8.73 -13.74 0.51
C ILE A 13 8.69 -15.09 1.21
N ALA A 14 9.75 -15.88 1.11
CA ALA A 14 9.83 -17.20 1.74
C ALA A 14 9.73 -17.16 3.27
N HIS A 15 10.14 -16.06 3.91
CA HIS A 15 10.15 -15.92 5.37
C HIS A 15 8.97 -15.14 5.94
N ILE A 16 8.08 -14.58 5.11
CA ILE A 16 7.04 -13.67 5.62
C ILE A 16 6.06 -14.36 6.56
N GLN A 17 5.53 -15.53 6.18
CA GLN A 17 4.59 -16.26 7.01
C GLN A 17 5.19 -16.60 8.38
N SER A 18 6.40 -17.19 8.41
CA SER A 18 7.06 -17.53 9.67
C SER A 18 7.41 -16.30 10.51
N SER A 19 7.70 -15.15 9.87
CA SER A 19 7.90 -13.89 10.54
C SER A 19 6.61 -13.37 11.19
N CYS A 20 5.47 -13.44 10.50
CA CYS A 20 4.18 -13.07 11.05
C CYS A 20 3.76 -13.99 12.21
N GLU A 21 3.94 -15.30 12.07
CA GLU A 21 3.68 -16.27 13.15
C GLU A 21 4.55 -16.02 14.39
N ALA A 22 5.80 -15.60 14.19
CA ALA A 22 6.67 -15.20 15.28
C ALA A 22 6.20 -13.88 15.92
N ALA A 23 5.76 -12.90 15.11
CA ALA A 23 5.22 -11.64 15.61
C ALA A 23 3.94 -11.87 16.43
N LEU A 24 3.06 -12.81 16.04
CA LEU A 24 1.86 -13.16 16.81
C LEU A 24 2.15 -13.64 18.24
N LYS A 25 3.35 -14.18 18.50
CA LYS A 25 3.76 -14.67 19.82
C LYS A 25 4.36 -13.58 20.71
N LEU A 26 4.56 -12.37 20.20
CA LEU A 26 5.07 -11.26 20.99
C LEU A 26 4.05 -10.83 22.05
N SER A 27 4.52 -10.61 23.28
CA SER A 27 3.75 -10.03 24.38
C SER A 27 4.04 -8.55 24.60
N GLU A 28 5.18 -8.09 24.10
CA GLU A 28 5.63 -6.69 24.18
C GLU A 28 5.93 -6.14 22.79
N PRO A 29 5.77 -4.83 22.56
CA PRO A 29 6.10 -4.22 21.30
C PRO A 29 7.54 -4.47 20.87
N GLY A 30 7.72 -4.99 19.67
CA GLY A 30 9.02 -5.03 19.02
C GLY A 30 9.34 -3.71 18.33
N VAL A 31 10.59 -3.58 17.87
CA VAL A 31 11.06 -2.39 17.15
C VAL A 31 11.39 -2.79 15.73
N ALA A 32 10.72 -2.15 14.76
CA ALA A 32 11.08 -2.28 13.36
C ALA A 32 12.30 -1.40 13.01
N PRO A 33 13.10 -1.76 11.99
CA PRO A 33 14.21 -0.93 11.56
C PRO A 33 13.75 0.42 11.00
N LEU A 34 14.64 1.42 11.02
CA LEU A 34 14.35 2.73 10.41
C LEU A 34 14.06 2.61 8.92
N ASP A 35 14.85 1.82 8.21
CA ASP A 35 14.61 1.41 6.82
C ASP A 35 14.74 -0.12 6.72
N PRO A 36 13.84 -0.81 6.02
CA PRO A 36 13.94 -2.25 5.82
C PRO A 36 15.09 -2.59 4.86
N ALA A 37 15.69 -3.75 5.04
CA ALA A 37 16.78 -4.22 4.18
C ALA A 37 16.33 -4.35 2.72
N ARG A 38 17.20 -4.02 1.76
CA ARG A 38 16.93 -4.04 0.32
C ARG A 38 18.11 -4.64 -0.45
N ASP A 39 17.78 -5.42 -1.48
CA ASP A 39 18.72 -5.93 -2.50
C ASP A 39 18.72 -5.08 -3.79
N VAL A 40 18.14 -3.91 -3.72
CA VAL A 40 17.96 -2.96 -4.82
C VAL A 40 18.27 -1.54 -4.35
N GLU A 41 18.73 -0.70 -5.28
CA GLU A 41 19.01 0.71 -4.98
C GLU A 41 17.73 1.45 -4.54
N VAL A 42 17.81 2.19 -3.44
CA VAL A 42 16.69 2.99 -2.91
C VAL A 42 16.97 4.46 -3.16
N LEU A 43 16.13 5.11 -3.97
CA LEU A 43 16.24 6.52 -4.32
C LEU A 43 14.93 7.26 -4.04
N HIS A 44 15.05 8.58 -3.86
CA HIS A 44 13.86 9.43 -3.83
C HIS A 44 13.16 9.38 -5.22
N PRO A 45 11.81 9.34 -5.31
CA PRO A 45 11.07 9.20 -6.58
C PRO A 45 11.46 10.20 -7.67
N LYS A 46 11.86 11.42 -7.29
CA LYS A 46 12.35 12.46 -8.24
C LYS A 46 13.68 12.12 -8.91
N MET A 47 14.44 11.17 -8.35
CA MET A 47 15.72 10.70 -8.88
C MET A 47 15.58 9.47 -9.76
N HIS A 48 14.38 8.92 -9.87
CA HIS A 48 14.14 7.76 -10.71
C HIS A 48 14.26 8.12 -12.19
N PRO A 49 14.81 7.24 -13.03
CA PRO A 49 14.92 7.48 -14.46
C PRO A 49 13.53 7.59 -15.10
N PRO A 50 13.40 8.34 -16.22
CA PRO A 50 12.14 8.48 -16.94
C PRO A 50 11.54 7.11 -17.32
N LYS A 51 10.20 7.02 -17.26
CA LYS A 51 9.46 5.78 -17.60
C LYS A 51 9.08 5.77 -19.07
N LYS A 52 9.24 4.62 -19.74
CA LYS A 52 8.68 4.39 -21.07
C LYS A 52 7.18 4.13 -21.01
N GLY A 53 6.50 4.32 -22.13
CA GLY A 53 5.06 4.02 -22.25
C GLY A 53 4.78 2.50 -22.28
N PHE A 54 3.53 2.14 -21.99
CA PHE A 54 3.05 0.74 -21.92
C PHE A 54 3.03 0.01 -23.27
N SER A 55 3.29 0.68 -24.38
CA SER A 55 3.46 0.05 -25.68
C SER A 55 4.78 -0.72 -25.82
N SER A 56 5.72 -0.57 -24.89
CA SER A 56 7.01 -1.26 -24.87
C SER A 56 7.09 -2.28 -23.71
N ALA A 57 7.78 -3.41 -23.94
CA ALA A 57 8.04 -4.40 -22.88
C ALA A 57 8.76 -3.77 -21.67
N GLU A 58 9.70 -2.87 -21.91
CA GLU A 58 10.40 -2.16 -20.85
C GLU A 58 9.44 -1.27 -20.01
N GLY A 59 8.53 -0.53 -20.65
CA GLY A 59 7.55 0.28 -19.94
C GLY A 59 6.58 -0.55 -19.10
N GLN A 60 6.21 -1.73 -19.63
CA GLN A 60 5.37 -2.71 -18.93
C GLN A 60 6.12 -3.34 -17.74
N ALA A 61 7.37 -3.78 -17.94
CA ALA A 61 8.20 -4.35 -16.88
C ALA A 61 8.50 -3.30 -15.79
N ARG A 62 8.76 -2.05 -16.17
CA ARG A 62 8.95 -0.96 -15.21
C ARG A 62 7.70 -0.69 -14.37
N MET A 63 6.52 -0.77 -14.97
CA MET A 63 5.27 -0.61 -14.23
C MET A 63 5.09 -1.74 -13.20
N LEU A 64 5.34 -3.01 -13.59
CA LEU A 64 5.30 -4.13 -12.66
C LEU A 64 6.37 -4.02 -11.57
N HIS A 65 7.56 -3.50 -11.89
CA HIS A 65 8.62 -3.26 -10.91
C HIS A 65 8.21 -2.20 -9.88
N ASP A 66 7.56 -1.13 -10.32
CA ASP A 66 7.04 -0.12 -9.40
C ASP A 66 5.90 -0.68 -8.54
N LEU A 67 5.02 -1.53 -9.11
CA LEU A 67 3.96 -2.21 -8.36
C LEU A 67 4.58 -3.20 -7.37
N ALA A 68 5.55 -4.04 -7.78
CA ALA A 68 6.28 -4.93 -6.88
C ALA A 68 6.88 -4.20 -5.68
N ASN A 69 7.40 -2.97 -5.88
CA ASN A 69 7.86 -2.15 -4.75
C ASN A 69 6.74 -1.67 -3.82
N ILE A 70 5.53 -1.47 -4.33
CA ILE A 70 4.35 -1.15 -3.50
C ILE A 70 3.97 -2.38 -2.66
N GLU A 71 3.79 -3.54 -3.30
CA GLU A 71 3.43 -4.80 -2.63
C GLU A 71 4.49 -5.21 -1.58
N LEU A 72 5.78 -5.05 -1.91
CA LEU A 72 6.87 -5.27 -0.96
C LEU A 72 6.70 -4.42 0.30
N GLN A 73 6.39 -3.14 0.16
CA GLN A 73 6.22 -2.25 1.31
C GLN A 73 4.90 -2.54 2.05
N ALA A 74 3.83 -2.94 1.36
CA ALA A 74 2.57 -3.34 1.99
C ALA A 74 2.77 -4.59 2.86
N MET A 75 3.40 -5.63 2.32
CA MET A 75 3.81 -6.83 3.04
C MET A 75 4.65 -6.50 4.30
N GLU A 76 5.64 -5.64 4.17
CA GLU A 76 6.51 -5.24 5.29
C GLU A 76 5.78 -4.39 6.33
N LEU A 77 4.84 -3.54 5.93
CA LEU A 77 4.02 -2.73 6.82
C LEU A 77 3.02 -3.57 7.61
N GLY A 78 2.46 -4.61 7.00
CA GLY A 78 1.64 -5.59 7.71
C GLY A 78 2.44 -6.29 8.81
N LEU A 79 3.62 -6.82 8.48
CA LEU A 79 4.52 -7.43 9.47
C LEU A 79 4.95 -6.42 10.55
N ARG A 80 5.31 -5.19 10.18
CA ARG A 80 5.66 -4.13 11.11
C ARG A 80 4.53 -3.85 12.10
N THR A 81 3.30 -3.82 11.60
CA THR A 81 2.12 -3.62 12.45
C THR A 81 1.94 -4.76 13.45
N LEU A 82 2.14 -6.03 13.04
CA LEU A 82 2.10 -7.17 13.95
C LEU A 82 3.19 -7.09 15.04
N VAL A 83 4.37 -6.62 14.68
CA VAL A 83 5.53 -6.49 15.60
C VAL A 83 5.35 -5.34 16.60
N GLU A 84 4.88 -4.19 16.13
CA GLU A 84 4.76 -2.98 16.93
C GLU A 84 3.48 -2.94 17.80
N PHE A 85 2.43 -3.70 17.44
CA PHE A 85 1.15 -3.72 18.16
C PHE A 85 0.73 -5.10 18.67
N PRO A 86 1.52 -5.74 19.55
CA PRO A 86 1.19 -7.08 20.07
C PRO A 86 -0.07 -7.07 20.96
N SER A 87 -0.46 -5.92 21.50
CA SER A 87 -1.67 -5.74 22.30
C SER A 87 -2.94 -5.46 21.49
N ALA A 88 -2.85 -5.39 20.16
CA ALA A 88 -4.04 -5.27 19.30
C ALA A 88 -4.93 -6.52 19.42
N PRO A 89 -6.23 -6.42 19.13
CA PRO A 89 -7.15 -7.56 19.22
C PRO A 89 -6.62 -8.80 18.49
N VAL A 90 -6.78 -9.98 19.09
CA VAL A 90 -6.26 -11.24 18.51
C VAL A 90 -6.81 -11.45 17.10
N GLY A 91 -8.12 -11.28 16.89
CA GLY A 91 -8.74 -11.43 15.56
C GLY A 91 -8.17 -10.46 14.54
N PHE A 92 -7.88 -9.20 14.92
CA PHE A 92 -7.19 -8.24 14.07
C PHE A 92 -5.83 -8.77 13.61
N ARG A 93 -5.04 -9.29 14.55
CA ARG A 93 -3.68 -9.77 14.28
C ARG A 93 -3.68 -11.03 13.40
N GLU A 94 -4.63 -11.93 13.61
CA GLU A 94 -4.80 -13.15 12.80
C GLU A 94 -5.24 -12.81 11.37
N GLU A 95 -6.20 -11.90 11.19
CA GLU A 95 -6.60 -11.44 9.86
C GLU A 95 -5.46 -10.65 9.17
N LEU A 96 -4.73 -9.80 9.90
CA LEU A 96 -3.61 -9.05 9.36
C LEU A 96 -2.48 -9.98 8.87
N LEU A 97 -2.24 -11.11 9.55
CA LEU A 97 -1.32 -12.12 9.05
C LEU A 97 -1.76 -12.60 7.66
N ALA A 98 -3.04 -12.94 7.49
CA ALA A 98 -3.55 -13.42 6.20
C ALA A 98 -3.40 -12.35 5.10
N VAL A 99 -3.75 -11.09 5.39
CA VAL A 99 -3.52 -9.95 4.48
C VAL A 99 -2.04 -9.84 4.13
N THR A 100 -1.15 -9.87 5.11
CA THR A 100 0.31 -9.74 4.90
C THR A 100 0.89 -10.86 4.03
N VAL A 101 0.41 -12.09 4.18
CA VAL A 101 0.81 -13.23 3.33
C VAL A 101 0.29 -13.02 1.91
N ASN A 102 -0.95 -12.57 1.73
CA ASN A 102 -1.50 -12.29 0.40
C ASN A 102 -0.73 -11.15 -0.32
N GLU A 103 -0.25 -10.12 0.40
CA GLU A 103 0.67 -9.11 -0.18
C GLU A 103 1.95 -9.73 -0.74
N SER A 104 2.46 -10.80 -0.11
CA SER A 104 3.63 -11.51 -0.64
C SER A 104 3.32 -12.29 -1.93
N GLU A 105 2.10 -12.76 -2.11
CA GLU A 105 1.64 -13.40 -3.34
C GLU A 105 1.49 -12.36 -4.47
N HIS A 106 0.95 -11.17 -4.17
CA HIS A 106 0.92 -10.04 -5.09
C HIS A 106 2.33 -9.65 -5.56
N LEU A 107 3.26 -9.54 -4.62
CA LEU A 107 4.67 -9.28 -4.92
C LEU A 107 5.25 -10.34 -5.85
N ALA A 108 5.05 -11.63 -5.54
CA ALA A 108 5.54 -12.73 -6.36
C ALA A 108 4.98 -12.68 -7.79
N MET A 109 3.67 -12.43 -7.96
CA MET A 109 3.05 -12.25 -9.27
C MET A 109 3.69 -11.12 -10.08
N CYS A 110 4.03 -10.01 -9.44
CA CYS A 110 4.72 -8.89 -10.10
C CYS A 110 6.13 -9.29 -10.55
N LEU A 111 6.90 -9.97 -9.69
CA LEU A 111 8.27 -10.43 -10.00
C LEU A 111 8.28 -11.41 -11.16
N GLU A 112 7.41 -12.41 -11.16
CA GLU A 112 7.23 -13.36 -12.26
C GLU A 112 6.82 -12.65 -13.57
N GLY A 113 5.96 -11.66 -13.48
CA GLY A 113 5.56 -10.84 -14.62
C GLY A 113 6.72 -10.02 -15.21
N ILE A 114 7.61 -9.50 -14.37
CA ILE A 114 8.84 -8.80 -14.80
C ILE A 114 9.76 -9.76 -15.54
N GLU A 115 9.97 -10.97 -15.00
CA GLU A 115 10.82 -11.99 -15.62
C GLU A 115 10.25 -12.49 -16.95
N ALA A 116 8.93 -12.68 -17.04
CA ALA A 116 8.25 -13.06 -18.27
C ALA A 116 8.41 -12.03 -19.42
N LEU A 117 8.65 -10.75 -19.07
CA LEU A 117 8.96 -9.68 -20.02
C LEU A 117 10.45 -9.59 -20.39
N GLY A 118 11.31 -10.44 -19.83
CA GLY A 118 12.76 -10.46 -20.07
C GLY A 118 13.55 -9.46 -19.23
N PHE A 119 12.96 -8.96 -18.16
CA PHE A 119 13.57 -8.04 -17.21
C PHE A 119 13.73 -8.71 -15.84
N LYS A 120 14.26 -8.02 -14.85
CA LYS A 120 14.44 -8.55 -13.49
C LYS A 120 14.25 -7.47 -12.41
N TRP A 121 13.94 -7.93 -11.23
CA TRP A 121 13.97 -7.10 -10.02
C TRP A 121 15.35 -6.46 -9.84
N GLY A 122 15.37 -5.22 -9.36
CA GLY A 122 16.60 -4.45 -9.16
C GLY A 122 17.14 -3.77 -10.41
N GLN A 123 16.50 -3.90 -11.57
CA GLN A 123 16.92 -3.18 -12.78
C GLN A 123 16.66 -1.68 -12.71
N TRP A 124 15.75 -1.27 -11.87
CA TRP A 124 15.46 0.14 -11.57
C TRP A 124 15.46 0.38 -10.07
N PRO A 125 15.76 1.61 -9.63
CA PRO A 125 15.69 1.95 -8.22
C PRO A 125 14.24 1.93 -7.70
N VAL A 126 14.11 1.73 -6.39
CA VAL A 126 12.85 1.76 -5.65
C VAL A 126 12.81 2.93 -4.67
N HIS A 127 11.71 3.10 -3.94
CA HIS A 127 11.59 4.06 -2.84
C HIS A 127 10.94 3.41 -1.62
N ASN A 128 11.18 3.98 -0.43
CA ASN A 128 10.57 3.57 0.84
C ASN A 128 9.45 4.54 1.27
N GLY A 129 8.69 5.09 0.31
CA GLY A 129 7.72 6.15 0.60
C GLY A 129 6.52 5.69 1.44
N LEU A 130 6.07 4.43 1.28
CA LEU A 130 4.98 3.87 2.08
C LEU A 130 5.48 3.54 3.49
N TRP A 131 6.62 2.89 3.61
CA TRP A 131 7.26 2.59 4.89
C TRP A 131 7.42 3.83 5.76
N ARG A 132 7.88 4.94 5.15
CA ARG A 132 8.11 6.23 5.82
C ARG A 132 6.85 7.03 6.10
N ALA A 133 5.69 6.62 5.63
CA ALA A 133 4.41 7.23 6.01
C ALA A 133 3.99 6.83 7.43
N THR A 134 4.53 5.74 7.98
CA THR A 134 4.29 5.26 9.35
C THR A 134 5.41 5.69 10.29
N ASP A 135 5.08 5.85 11.57
CA ASP A 135 5.99 6.30 12.61
C ASP A 135 5.91 5.37 13.83
N VAL A 136 6.95 5.38 14.68
CA VAL A 136 6.96 4.66 15.97
C VAL A 136 5.97 5.23 16.98
N GLU A 137 5.60 6.50 16.82
CA GLU A 137 4.61 7.19 17.64
C GLU A 137 3.17 6.91 17.21
N ASP A 138 2.95 6.18 16.12
CA ASP A 138 1.60 5.79 15.68
C ASP A 138 0.93 4.95 16.76
N ASN A 139 -0.33 5.23 17.05
CA ASN A 139 -1.20 4.25 17.70
C ASN A 139 -1.83 3.32 16.64
N ILE A 140 -2.51 2.26 17.08
CA ILE A 140 -3.09 1.27 16.17
C ILE A 140 -4.13 1.87 15.20
N LEU A 141 -4.90 2.88 15.61
CA LEU A 141 -5.85 3.55 14.72
C LEU A 141 -5.15 4.38 13.66
N ASP A 142 -4.05 5.07 14.02
CA ASP A 142 -3.21 5.78 13.04
C ASP A 142 -2.66 4.81 12.01
N ARG A 143 -2.12 3.67 12.48
CA ARG A 143 -1.54 2.64 11.61
C ARG A 143 -2.56 2.05 10.64
N ILE A 144 -3.75 1.67 11.10
CA ILE A 144 -4.84 1.15 10.25
C ILE A 144 -5.26 2.21 9.24
N LEU A 145 -5.41 3.46 9.68
CA LEU A 145 -5.83 4.54 8.80
C LEU A 145 -4.79 4.84 7.73
N ILE A 146 -3.50 4.90 8.09
CA ILE A 146 -2.42 5.16 7.14
C ILE A 146 -2.31 4.01 6.12
N VAL A 147 -2.13 2.77 6.60
CA VAL A 147 -1.80 1.64 5.74
C VAL A 147 -3.02 1.20 4.95
N HIS A 148 -4.04 0.65 5.64
CA HIS A 148 -5.12 -0.04 4.96
C HIS A 148 -6.18 0.90 4.38
N ARG A 149 -6.43 2.06 5.01
CA ARG A 149 -7.48 2.95 4.51
C ARG A 149 -6.98 4.03 3.56
N TYR A 150 -5.78 4.57 3.80
CA TYR A 150 -5.26 5.63 2.94
C TYR A 150 -4.35 5.09 1.83
N LEU A 151 -3.30 4.34 2.15
CA LEU A 151 -2.34 3.85 1.16
C LEU A 151 -2.97 2.80 0.24
N GLU A 152 -3.50 1.69 0.78
CA GLU A 152 -4.15 0.64 -0.02
C GLU A 152 -5.43 1.14 -0.68
N GLY A 153 -6.25 1.91 0.04
CA GLY A 153 -7.41 2.54 -0.57
C GLY A 153 -7.05 3.42 -1.78
N SER A 154 -5.95 4.18 -1.73
CA SER A 154 -5.43 4.91 -2.90
C SER A 154 -4.86 3.98 -3.97
N GLY A 155 -4.38 2.80 -3.58
CA GLY A 155 -4.00 1.71 -4.46
C GLY A 155 -5.16 1.22 -5.33
N LEU A 156 -6.36 1.04 -4.74
CA LEU A 156 -7.58 0.69 -5.49
C LEU A 156 -7.89 1.69 -6.61
N ASP A 157 -7.81 2.99 -6.33
CA ASP A 157 -8.08 4.03 -7.32
C ASP A 157 -7.01 4.04 -8.43
N ALA A 158 -5.74 3.88 -8.05
CA ALA A 158 -4.64 3.83 -8.99
C ALA A 158 -4.69 2.56 -9.86
N GLY A 159 -5.03 1.41 -9.27
CA GLY A 159 -5.20 0.14 -9.97
C GLY A 159 -6.32 0.20 -11.01
N ASP A 160 -7.48 0.75 -10.66
CA ASP A 160 -8.59 0.97 -11.60
C ASP A 160 -8.18 1.90 -12.76
N THR A 161 -7.47 2.98 -12.46
CA THR A 161 -6.94 3.89 -13.50
C THR A 161 -5.93 3.16 -14.39
N LEU A 162 -5.07 2.33 -13.83
CA LEU A 162 -4.08 1.54 -14.58
C LEU A 162 -4.76 0.50 -15.46
N ILE A 163 -5.77 -0.21 -14.97
CA ILE A 163 -6.55 -1.18 -15.75
C ILE A 163 -7.14 -0.51 -16.99
N ARG A 164 -7.77 0.66 -16.82
CA ARG A 164 -8.34 1.44 -17.95
C ARG A 164 -7.28 1.89 -18.94
N ARG A 165 -6.09 2.31 -18.48
CA ARG A 165 -4.98 2.69 -19.35
C ARG A 165 -4.37 1.52 -20.11
N LEU A 166 -4.46 0.32 -19.57
CA LEU A 166 -4.05 -0.91 -20.23
C LEU A 166 -5.09 -1.39 -21.27
N GLU A 167 -6.33 -0.95 -21.23
CA GLU A 167 -7.33 -1.25 -22.27
C GLU A 167 -6.88 -0.66 -23.61
N GLY A 168 -6.93 -1.44 -24.69
CA GLY A 168 -6.50 -0.99 -26.01
C GLY A 168 -4.99 -1.08 -26.31
N THR A 169 -4.13 -1.47 -25.37
CA THR A 169 -2.68 -1.70 -25.62
C THR A 169 -2.43 -3.15 -26.06
N GLU A 170 -1.72 -3.42 -27.13
CA GLU A 170 -1.41 -4.78 -27.61
C GLU A 170 -0.35 -5.48 -26.74
N GLY A 171 -0.36 -6.82 -26.71
CA GLY A 171 0.68 -7.65 -26.05
C GLY A 171 0.65 -7.66 -24.51
N LYS A 172 -0.42 -7.24 -23.87
CA LYS A 172 -0.51 -6.92 -22.43
C LYS A 172 -1.27 -7.93 -21.56
N PHE A 173 -1.72 -9.05 -22.11
CA PHE A 173 -2.62 -9.98 -21.39
C PHE A 173 -2.13 -10.37 -20.00
N THR A 174 -0.83 -10.68 -19.87
CA THR A 174 -0.25 -11.10 -18.58
C THR A 174 -0.31 -9.97 -17.55
N ILE A 175 0.10 -8.75 -17.92
CA ILE A 175 0.14 -7.60 -17.02
C ILE A 175 -1.27 -7.19 -16.59
N GLN A 176 -2.19 -7.14 -17.56
CA GLN A 176 -3.58 -6.79 -17.26
C GLN A 176 -4.22 -7.81 -16.31
N LYS A 177 -3.87 -9.10 -16.45
CA LYS A 177 -4.34 -10.14 -15.54
C LYS A 177 -3.79 -9.94 -14.14
N ILE A 178 -2.50 -9.68 -13.99
CA ILE A 178 -1.85 -9.41 -12.69
C ILE A 178 -2.51 -8.22 -12.01
N VAL A 179 -2.57 -7.07 -12.69
CA VAL A 179 -3.13 -5.84 -12.11
C VAL A 179 -4.61 -6.00 -11.76
N LYS A 180 -5.40 -6.70 -12.56
CA LYS A 180 -6.81 -6.98 -12.26
C LYS A 180 -6.96 -7.89 -11.05
N GLN A 181 -6.12 -8.91 -10.92
CA GLN A 181 -6.14 -9.83 -9.79
C GLN A 181 -5.82 -9.09 -8.49
N ILE A 182 -4.70 -8.38 -8.46
CA ILE A 182 -4.29 -7.57 -7.30
C ILE A 182 -5.41 -6.57 -6.93
N ASN A 183 -5.88 -5.75 -7.87
CA ASN A 183 -6.89 -4.74 -7.58
C ASN A 183 -8.23 -5.33 -7.08
N TYR A 184 -8.56 -6.55 -7.47
CA TYR A 184 -9.74 -7.26 -6.98
C TYR A 184 -9.54 -7.71 -5.51
N GLU A 185 -8.39 -8.27 -5.18
CA GLU A 185 -8.08 -8.77 -3.83
C GLU A 185 -7.86 -7.64 -2.83
N GLU A 186 -7.30 -6.50 -3.28
CA GLU A 186 -7.13 -5.27 -2.50
C GLU A 186 -8.44 -4.73 -1.89
N ILE A 187 -9.61 -5.02 -2.50
CA ILE A 187 -10.90 -4.64 -1.90
C ILE A 187 -11.04 -5.26 -0.50
N GLY A 188 -10.59 -6.51 -0.33
CA GLY A 188 -10.61 -7.22 0.95
C GLY A 188 -9.66 -6.61 1.98
N HIS A 189 -8.46 -6.20 1.56
CA HIS A 189 -7.46 -5.58 2.44
C HIS A 189 -7.93 -4.21 2.97
N VAL A 190 -8.53 -3.42 2.11
CA VAL A 190 -9.10 -2.11 2.50
C VAL A 190 -10.36 -2.28 3.36
N ASP A 191 -11.21 -3.29 3.07
CA ASP A 191 -12.37 -3.61 3.91
C ASP A 191 -11.95 -4.09 5.30
N PHE A 192 -10.92 -4.93 5.40
CA PHE A 192 -10.27 -5.28 6.66
C PHE A 192 -9.93 -4.03 7.48
N GLY A 193 -9.24 -3.06 6.87
CA GLY A 193 -8.93 -1.80 7.53
C GLY A 193 -10.16 -1.01 7.94
N SER A 194 -11.22 -0.99 7.11
CA SER A 194 -12.47 -0.28 7.40
C SER A 194 -13.23 -0.89 8.57
N ARG A 195 -13.32 -2.22 8.65
CA ARG A 195 -13.98 -2.93 9.74
C ARG A 195 -13.22 -2.76 11.06
N TRP A 196 -11.93 -3.07 11.06
CA TRP A 196 -11.14 -3.03 12.27
C TRP A 196 -10.93 -1.62 12.82
N TYR A 197 -10.89 -0.61 11.96
CA TYR A 197 -10.89 0.78 12.42
C TYR A 197 -12.12 1.10 13.27
N ARG A 198 -13.31 0.70 12.82
CA ARG A 198 -14.58 0.92 13.54
C ARG A 198 -14.64 0.08 14.81
N GLU A 199 -14.33 -1.21 14.75
CA GLU A 199 -14.36 -2.11 15.89
C GLU A 199 -13.45 -1.63 17.03
N ILE A 200 -12.23 -1.17 16.70
CA ILE A 200 -11.29 -0.64 17.69
C ILE A 200 -11.77 0.70 18.23
N CYS A 201 -12.32 1.59 17.41
CA CYS A 201 -12.93 2.84 17.88
C CYS A 201 -14.07 2.54 18.87
N GLU A 202 -15.00 1.66 18.52
CA GLU A 202 -16.12 1.26 19.36
C GLU A 202 -15.65 0.65 20.68
N SER A 203 -14.66 -0.23 20.67
CA SER A 203 -14.08 -0.83 21.87
C SER A 203 -13.45 0.22 22.82
N LYS A 204 -13.00 1.33 22.27
CA LYS A 204 -12.40 2.48 22.99
C LYS A 204 -13.41 3.60 23.26
N GLN A 205 -14.69 3.40 22.94
CA GLN A 205 -15.75 4.42 23.05
C GLN A 205 -15.44 5.70 22.26
N ILE A 206 -14.78 5.57 21.13
CA ILE A 206 -14.48 6.65 20.18
C ILE A 206 -15.55 6.62 19.08
N ASP A 207 -16.16 7.77 18.80
CA ASP A 207 -17.03 7.92 17.62
C ASP A 207 -16.17 7.94 16.37
N TRP A 208 -16.14 6.82 15.65
CA TRP A 208 -15.31 6.64 14.44
C TRP A 208 -15.67 7.63 13.33
N ALA A 209 -16.92 8.11 13.27
CA ALA A 209 -17.36 9.02 12.20
C ALA A 209 -16.75 10.42 12.37
N SER A 210 -16.58 10.90 13.61
CA SER A 210 -15.88 12.15 13.91
C SER A 210 -14.36 11.96 14.02
N ASP A 211 -13.88 10.79 14.48
CA ASP A 211 -12.45 10.51 14.60
C ASP A 211 -11.75 10.43 13.23
N PHE A 212 -12.40 9.83 12.23
CA PHE A 212 -11.78 9.65 10.91
C PHE A 212 -11.28 10.96 10.28
N PRO A 213 -12.09 12.01 10.08
CA PRO A 213 -11.61 13.26 9.50
C PRO A 213 -10.58 13.96 10.41
N ALA A 214 -10.78 13.97 11.73
CA ALA A 214 -9.87 14.61 12.67
C ALA A 214 -8.48 13.93 12.65
N ARG A 215 -8.45 12.60 12.61
CA ARG A 215 -7.23 11.82 12.53
C ARG A 215 -6.53 11.99 11.19
N MET A 216 -7.27 11.96 10.08
CA MET A 216 -6.74 12.24 8.75
C MET A 216 -6.06 13.61 8.68
N ASP A 217 -6.68 14.64 9.27
CA ASP A 217 -6.10 15.99 9.32
C ASP A 217 -4.79 16.02 10.12
N SER A 218 -4.74 15.31 11.25
CA SER A 218 -3.53 15.23 12.07
C SER A 218 -2.36 14.51 11.35
N LEU A 219 -2.66 13.54 10.53
CA LEU A 219 -1.69 12.74 9.78
C LEU A 219 -1.33 13.34 8.41
N ARG A 220 -2.07 14.34 7.95
CA ARG A 220 -2.03 14.89 6.59
C ARG A 220 -0.62 15.23 6.09
N THR A 221 0.25 15.73 6.94
CA THR A 221 1.61 16.15 6.55
C THR A 221 2.55 14.98 6.25
N ARG A 222 2.23 13.79 6.78
CA ARG A 222 3.00 12.55 6.59
C ARG A 222 2.49 11.74 5.41
N LEU A 223 1.22 11.90 5.06
CA LEU A 223 0.59 11.13 3.99
C LEU A 223 1.10 11.57 2.60
N PRO A 224 1.47 10.62 1.73
CA PRO A 224 1.85 10.96 0.36
C PRO A 224 0.63 11.53 -0.39
N LYS A 225 0.86 12.58 -1.17
CA LYS A 225 -0.21 13.19 -1.97
C LYS A 225 -0.72 12.21 -3.02
N ARG A 226 -2.04 11.98 -3.04
CA ARG A 226 -2.71 11.13 -4.01
C ARG A 226 -3.53 12.00 -4.96
N LEU A 227 -3.31 11.83 -6.26
CA LEU A 227 -3.88 12.69 -7.29
C LEU A 227 -4.88 11.94 -8.19
N GLU A 228 -4.90 10.61 -8.13
CA GLU A 228 -5.81 9.79 -8.92
C GLU A 228 -7.28 10.05 -8.52
N PRO A 229 -8.20 10.05 -9.47
CA PRO A 229 -9.63 10.14 -9.17
C PRO A 229 -10.08 8.98 -8.27
N ILE A 230 -10.91 9.31 -7.29
CA ILE A 230 -11.46 8.28 -6.39
C ILE A 230 -12.52 7.47 -7.14
N ASN A 231 -12.39 6.14 -7.11
CA ASN A 231 -13.43 5.23 -7.57
C ASN A 231 -14.42 4.97 -6.43
N ARG A 232 -15.52 5.75 -6.39
CA ARG A 232 -16.50 5.68 -5.31
C ARG A 232 -17.10 4.30 -5.12
N ASP A 233 -17.30 3.53 -6.21
CA ASP A 233 -17.89 2.19 -6.12
C ASP A 233 -16.93 1.17 -5.49
N LEU A 234 -15.64 1.22 -5.84
CA LEU A 234 -14.62 0.39 -5.19
C LEU A 234 -14.47 0.77 -3.71
N ARG A 235 -14.45 2.08 -3.41
CA ARG A 235 -14.38 2.55 -2.02
C ARG A 235 -15.58 2.10 -1.18
N ARG A 236 -16.81 2.15 -1.72
CA ARG A 236 -18.00 1.60 -1.03
C ARG A 236 -17.88 0.10 -0.79
N LYS A 237 -17.42 -0.68 -1.79
CA LYS A 237 -17.18 -2.12 -1.64
C LYS A 237 -16.14 -2.43 -0.56
N ALA A 238 -15.16 -1.55 -0.40
CA ALA A 238 -14.11 -1.62 0.61
C ALA A 238 -14.53 -0.97 1.95
N GLY A 239 -15.83 -0.79 2.19
CA GLY A 239 -16.38 -0.39 3.48
C GLY A 239 -16.33 1.10 3.79
N PHE A 240 -15.99 2.00 2.83
CA PHE A 240 -16.07 3.44 3.07
C PHE A 240 -17.51 3.96 3.04
N THR A 241 -17.84 4.84 3.95
CA THR A 241 -19.09 5.62 3.94
C THR A 241 -19.01 6.76 2.93
N GLU A 242 -20.18 7.32 2.55
CA GLU A 242 -20.24 8.50 1.68
C GLU A 242 -19.50 9.70 2.27
N ALA A 243 -19.60 9.94 3.59
CA ALA A 243 -18.91 11.04 4.24
C ALA A 243 -17.38 10.90 4.15
N GLU A 244 -16.87 9.70 4.37
CA GLU A 244 -15.43 9.40 4.25
C GLU A 244 -14.92 9.54 2.81
N ILE A 245 -15.71 9.14 1.82
CA ILE A 245 -15.39 9.30 0.40
C ILE A 245 -15.34 10.79 0.03
N ILE A 246 -16.34 11.55 0.41
CA ILE A 246 -16.41 13.00 0.16
C ILE A 246 -15.20 13.70 0.79
N TYR A 247 -14.87 13.39 2.06
CA TYR A 247 -13.71 13.94 2.72
C TYR A 247 -12.41 13.68 1.94
N GLN A 248 -12.21 12.45 1.44
CA GLN A 248 -11.01 12.12 0.66
C GLN A 248 -10.98 12.77 -0.72
N GLU A 249 -12.14 12.99 -1.35
CA GLU A 249 -12.25 13.78 -2.59
C GLU A 249 -11.84 15.24 -2.37
N GLU A 250 -12.29 15.85 -1.28
CA GLU A 250 -11.92 17.20 -0.89
C GLU A 250 -10.42 17.32 -0.59
N LEU A 251 -9.86 16.37 0.17
CA LEU A 251 -8.43 16.29 0.43
C LEU A 251 -7.62 16.18 -0.86
N ARG A 252 -8.06 15.37 -1.80
CA ARG A 252 -7.44 15.25 -3.13
C ARG A 252 -7.49 16.58 -3.89
N LEU A 253 -8.62 17.27 -3.89
CA LEU A 253 -8.76 18.57 -4.55
C LEU A 253 -7.80 19.61 -3.95
N ASP A 254 -7.60 19.59 -2.64
CA ASP A 254 -6.62 20.46 -1.98
C ASP A 254 -5.18 20.19 -2.47
N PHE A 255 -4.83 18.94 -2.70
CA PHE A 255 -3.52 18.59 -3.26
C PHE A 255 -3.35 19.07 -4.71
N LEU A 256 -4.42 19.21 -5.48
CA LEU A 256 -4.42 19.66 -6.87
C LEU A 256 -4.38 21.20 -7.02
N LYS A 257 -4.86 21.97 -6.04
CA LYS A 257 -4.92 23.44 -6.10
C LYS A 257 -3.63 24.12 -6.54
N PRO A 258 -2.43 23.79 -5.98
CA PRO A 258 -1.20 24.43 -6.39
C PRO A 258 -0.84 24.22 -7.87
N THR A 259 -1.21 23.05 -8.42
CA THR A 259 -0.95 22.69 -9.82
C THR A 259 -1.89 23.45 -10.77
N LEU A 260 -3.15 23.58 -10.39
CA LEU A 260 -4.17 24.32 -11.16
C LEU A 260 -3.88 25.83 -11.18
N ASP A 261 -3.41 26.38 -10.07
CA ASP A 261 -3.04 27.79 -9.98
C ASP A 261 -1.76 28.11 -10.80
N ALA A 262 -0.83 27.18 -10.90
CA ALA A 262 0.35 27.30 -11.75
C ALA A 262 -0.03 27.28 -13.24
N GLN A 263 -0.99 26.43 -13.66
CA GLN A 263 -1.46 26.35 -15.05
C GLN A 263 -2.26 27.58 -15.48
N LYS A 264 -2.94 28.28 -14.57
CA LYS A 264 -3.65 29.53 -14.87
C LYS A 264 -2.74 30.74 -15.03
N LYS A 265 -1.49 30.65 -14.59
CA LYS A 265 -0.48 31.72 -14.65
C LYS A 265 0.52 31.55 -15.80
N ALA A 266 0.48 30.43 -16.52
CA ALA A 266 1.26 30.12 -17.72
C ALA A 266 0.45 30.36 -19.00
#